data_24df3012f8ed7210bc91632f42d03168
#
_entry.id   24df3012f8ed7210bc91632f42d03168
#
_cell.length_a   1.000
_cell.length_b   1.000
_cell.length_c   1.000
_cell.angle_alpha   90.00
_cell.angle_beta   90.00
_cell.angle_gamma   90.00
#
_symmetry.space_group_name_H-M   'P 1'
#
loop_
_entity.id
_entity.type
_entity.pdbx_description
1 polymer ?
#
loop_
_entity_poly.entity_id
_entity_poly.type
_entity_poly.pdbx_seq_one_letter_code
_entity_poly.pdbx_strand_id
1 'polypeptide(L)'
;MILSVKEQTKRLWQDTFGDTADFVDLYFDRIYTDSINHTVRLSNGVVVSALQAIEMPFKVDDKIFRTSYISGVATDKNYRRCGYMSQLLESTHRELMAAGIDAVWLIPDARYLFDVYAKFGYRTAFYKSYRTINVASSDIYNDLTISEINGSEVDAVFEYFHRKQMEQEAGVLFTRDFFGVIVDTFILENNPIYLHRMSGEISGLVFALSNGTVLKIFADSPDIERGMLYCLAHRTGRDTIIVKTNEKDIPYGMMLFFNRDTDISEYLPQVSLMLDE
;
A
#
# COMPACT_ATOMS: atom_id res chain seq x y z
N MET A 1 33.66 12.61 5.57
CA MET A 1 33.16 11.30 6.04
C MET A 1 32.11 10.87 5.03
N ILE A 2 32.18 9.64 4.52
CA ILE A 2 31.16 9.11 3.61
C ILE A 2 29.96 8.72 4.50
N LEU A 3 28.74 9.12 4.11
CA LEU A 3 27.50 8.76 4.79
C LEU A 3 27.29 7.25 4.76
N SER A 4 26.57 6.70 5.73
CA SER A 4 26.12 5.31 5.72
C SER A 4 25.22 5.04 4.50
N VAL A 5 25.07 3.77 4.11
CA VAL A 5 24.17 3.39 3.00
C VAL A 5 22.73 3.83 3.30
N LYS A 6 22.26 3.65 4.55
CA LYS A 6 20.94 4.13 4.99
C LYS A 6 20.76 5.63 4.74
N GLU A 7 21.71 6.45 5.17
CA GLU A 7 21.64 7.91 5.00
C GLU A 7 21.69 8.33 3.52
N GLN A 8 22.51 7.64 2.71
CA GLN A 8 22.56 7.90 1.26
C GLN A 8 21.24 7.53 0.60
N THR A 9 20.67 6.37 0.93
CA THR A 9 19.38 5.93 0.40
C THR A 9 18.26 6.89 0.82
N LYS A 10 18.24 7.32 2.08
CA LYS A 10 17.25 8.28 2.59
C LYS A 10 17.31 9.61 1.85
N ARG A 11 18.49 10.15 1.59
CA ARG A 11 18.67 11.37 0.78
C ARG A 11 18.20 11.18 -0.66
N LEU A 12 18.57 10.04 -1.26
CA LEU A 12 18.13 9.72 -2.63
C LEU A 12 16.60 9.65 -2.73
N TRP A 13 15.93 9.09 -1.71
CA TRP A 13 14.47 9.08 -1.61
C TRP A 13 13.91 10.50 -1.56
N GLN A 14 14.38 11.34 -0.61
CA GLN A 14 13.93 12.73 -0.45
C GLN A 14 14.11 13.55 -1.73
N ASP A 15 15.25 13.40 -2.40
CA ASP A 15 15.57 14.10 -3.66
C ASP A 15 14.70 13.64 -4.84
N THR A 16 14.11 12.44 -4.75
CA THR A 16 13.37 11.83 -5.86
C THR A 16 11.86 12.01 -5.73
N PHE A 17 11.28 11.79 -4.55
CA PHE A 17 9.82 11.70 -4.36
C PHE A 17 9.23 12.98 -3.77
N GLY A 18 10.00 13.76 -3.03
CA GLY A 18 9.54 15.02 -2.44
C GLY A 18 8.61 14.85 -1.24
N ASP A 19 8.58 13.67 -0.65
CA ASP A 19 7.83 13.37 0.56
C ASP A 19 8.25 14.25 1.74
N THR A 20 7.35 14.44 2.71
CA THR A 20 7.65 15.21 3.91
C THR A 20 8.76 14.56 4.73
N ALA A 21 9.55 15.36 5.43
CA ALA A 21 10.63 14.86 6.28
C ALA A 21 10.12 13.87 7.33
N ASP A 22 8.98 14.18 7.95
CA ASP A 22 8.37 13.35 8.98
C ASP A 22 7.95 11.97 8.45
N PHE A 23 7.36 11.91 7.24
CA PHE A 23 7.04 10.64 6.59
C PHE A 23 8.31 9.84 6.26
N VAL A 24 9.32 10.48 5.69
CA VAL A 24 10.58 9.80 5.35
C VAL A 24 11.28 9.29 6.62
N ASP A 25 11.26 10.07 7.70
CA ASP A 25 11.80 9.65 9.00
C ASP A 25 11.05 8.41 9.53
N LEU A 26 9.72 8.47 9.54
CA LEU A 26 8.87 7.34 9.94
C LEU A 26 9.19 6.07 9.12
N TYR A 27 9.24 6.19 7.79
CA TYR A 27 9.53 5.07 6.89
C TYR A 27 10.90 4.45 7.18
N PHE A 28 11.95 5.29 7.25
CA PHE A 28 13.32 4.82 7.46
C PHE A 28 13.58 4.31 8.88
N ASP A 29 12.77 4.70 9.85
CA ASP A 29 12.88 4.20 11.22
C ASP A 29 12.08 2.91 11.45
N ARG A 30 10.99 2.70 10.72
CA ARG A 30 10.06 1.59 10.97
C ARG A 30 10.11 0.47 9.93
N ILE A 31 10.38 0.80 8.66
CA ILE A 31 10.40 -0.17 7.54
C ILE A 31 11.81 -0.49 7.10
N TYR A 32 12.66 0.53 6.96
CA TYR A 32 13.99 0.32 6.40
C TYR A 32 14.82 -0.64 7.26
N THR A 33 15.40 -1.63 6.58
CA THR A 33 16.52 -2.45 7.08
C THR A 33 17.55 -2.62 5.97
N ASP A 34 18.79 -2.92 6.33
CA ASP A 34 19.84 -3.17 5.32
C ASP A 34 19.52 -4.40 4.45
N SER A 35 18.74 -5.36 4.97
CA SER A 35 18.37 -6.60 4.27
C SER A 35 17.34 -6.40 3.16
N ILE A 36 16.47 -5.39 3.27
CA ILE A 36 15.47 -5.08 2.22
C ILE A 36 15.98 -4.04 1.24
N ASN A 37 17.09 -3.36 1.55
CA ASN A 37 17.61 -2.24 0.77
C ASN A 37 18.63 -2.71 -0.27
N HIS A 38 18.26 -2.67 -1.54
CA HIS A 38 19.11 -2.99 -2.68
C HIS A 38 19.69 -1.71 -3.27
N THR A 39 20.96 -1.72 -3.62
CA THR A 39 21.64 -0.50 -4.11
C THR A 39 22.62 -0.79 -5.24
N VAL A 40 22.75 0.16 -6.16
CA VAL A 40 23.89 0.26 -7.06
C VAL A 40 24.82 1.34 -6.53
N ARG A 41 26.10 0.99 -6.35
CA ARG A 41 27.14 1.88 -5.81
C ARG A 41 28.30 2.01 -6.77
N LEU A 42 28.86 3.21 -6.85
CA LEU A 42 30.12 3.46 -7.55
C LEU A 42 31.31 2.87 -6.77
N SER A 43 32.47 2.79 -7.40
CA SER A 43 33.68 2.28 -6.79
C SER A 43 34.16 3.08 -5.55
N ASN A 44 33.74 4.33 -5.43
CA ASN A 44 34.01 5.19 -4.27
C ASN A 44 32.98 5.06 -3.16
N GLY A 45 32.00 4.10 -3.28
CA GLY A 45 30.97 3.82 -2.27
C GLY A 45 29.71 4.71 -2.33
N VAL A 46 29.60 5.59 -3.32
CA VAL A 46 28.41 6.45 -3.50
C VAL A 46 27.25 5.63 -4.03
N VAL A 47 26.09 5.68 -3.36
CA VAL A 47 24.83 5.09 -3.82
C VAL A 47 24.25 5.96 -4.93
N VAL A 48 24.07 5.38 -6.12
CA VAL A 48 23.51 6.08 -7.29
C VAL A 48 22.12 5.59 -7.67
N SER A 49 21.73 4.40 -7.22
CA SER A 49 20.37 3.88 -7.37
C SER A 49 20.02 2.98 -6.19
N ALA A 50 18.79 3.04 -5.72
CA ALA A 50 18.31 2.24 -4.59
C ALA A 50 16.83 1.88 -4.77
N LEU A 51 16.42 0.78 -4.11
CA LEU A 51 15.04 0.37 -3.90
C LEU A 51 14.95 -0.43 -2.61
N GLN A 52 13.74 -0.61 -2.07
CA GLN A 52 13.44 -1.53 -0.98
C GLN A 52 12.54 -2.65 -1.50
N ALA A 53 12.89 -3.91 -1.15
CA ALA A 53 12.09 -5.09 -1.45
C ALA A 53 11.45 -5.60 -0.14
N ILE A 54 10.21 -5.20 0.11
CA ILE A 54 9.48 -5.48 1.34
C ILE A 54 8.67 -6.77 1.14
N GLU A 55 8.95 -7.83 1.91
CA GLU A 55 8.19 -9.06 1.81
C GLU A 55 6.75 -8.84 2.29
N MET A 56 5.79 -9.04 1.37
CA MET A 56 4.35 -9.00 1.62
C MET A 56 3.70 -10.18 0.93
N PRO A 57 3.08 -11.12 1.66
CA PRO A 57 2.40 -12.24 1.05
C PRO A 57 1.26 -11.81 0.13
N PHE A 58 1.01 -12.61 -0.90
CA PHE A 58 -0.08 -12.38 -1.85
C PHE A 58 -0.96 -13.62 -1.94
N LYS A 59 -2.25 -13.44 -1.72
CA LYS A 59 -3.25 -14.52 -1.74
C LYS A 59 -3.98 -14.55 -3.08
N VAL A 60 -4.21 -15.76 -3.58
CA VAL A 60 -5.17 -16.05 -4.65
C VAL A 60 -5.92 -17.31 -4.23
N ASP A 61 -7.21 -17.23 -4.04
CA ASP A 61 -8.05 -18.28 -3.44
C ASP A 61 -7.44 -18.79 -2.12
N ASP A 62 -7.15 -20.06 -2.03
CA ASP A 62 -6.51 -20.69 -0.86
C ASP A 62 -4.98 -20.69 -0.92
N LYS A 63 -4.39 -20.22 -2.02
CA LYS A 63 -2.95 -20.21 -2.20
C LYS A 63 -2.33 -18.89 -1.78
N ILE A 64 -1.27 -18.97 -0.97
CA ILE A 64 -0.46 -17.82 -0.58
C ILE A 64 0.89 -17.89 -1.26
N PHE A 65 1.25 -16.86 -2.01
CA PHE A 65 2.53 -16.68 -2.66
C PHE A 65 3.43 -15.81 -1.78
N ARG A 66 4.72 -16.13 -1.74
CA ARG A 66 5.72 -15.24 -1.18
C ARG A 66 6.04 -14.16 -2.19
N THR A 67 5.68 -12.93 -1.89
CA THR A 67 5.93 -11.81 -2.79
C THR A 67 6.65 -10.66 -2.11
N SER A 68 7.29 -9.79 -2.91
CA SER A 68 7.90 -8.58 -2.38
C SER A 68 7.36 -7.34 -3.09
N TYR A 69 7.00 -6.35 -2.30
CA TYR A 69 6.70 -5.00 -2.76
C TYR A 69 8.00 -4.26 -3.06
N ILE A 70 8.17 -3.83 -4.30
CA ILE A 70 9.31 -3.02 -4.75
C ILE A 70 8.94 -1.55 -4.54
N SER A 71 9.50 -0.97 -3.49
CA SER A 71 9.24 0.40 -3.05
C SER A 71 10.45 1.30 -3.33
N GLY A 72 10.20 2.61 -3.49
CA GLY A 72 11.23 3.64 -3.51
C GLY A 72 12.29 3.49 -4.58
N VAL A 73 11.92 3.04 -5.79
CA VAL A 73 12.87 2.90 -6.91
C VAL A 73 13.40 4.26 -7.35
N ALA A 74 14.58 4.61 -6.91
CA ALA A 74 15.18 5.90 -7.15
C ALA A 74 16.55 5.80 -7.84
N THR A 75 16.86 6.76 -8.71
CA THR A 75 18.19 6.95 -9.31
C THR A 75 18.55 8.42 -9.27
N ASP A 76 19.74 8.71 -8.72
CA ASP A 76 20.27 10.07 -8.63
C ASP A 76 20.23 10.76 -10.00
N LYS A 77 19.72 11.98 -10.02
CA LYS A 77 19.48 12.75 -11.25
C LYS A 77 20.71 12.88 -12.15
N ASN A 78 21.93 12.92 -11.56
CA ASN A 78 23.17 13.03 -12.30
C ASN A 78 23.60 11.72 -12.97
N TYR A 79 22.98 10.59 -12.56
CA TYR A 79 23.29 9.25 -13.03
C TYR A 79 22.11 8.58 -13.77
N ARG A 80 21.05 9.33 -14.03
CA ARG A 80 19.90 8.84 -14.84
C ARG A 80 20.34 8.57 -16.28
N ARG A 81 19.63 7.63 -16.95
CA ARG A 81 19.91 7.17 -18.33
C ARG A 81 21.26 6.46 -18.51
N CYS A 82 21.95 6.09 -17.42
CA CYS A 82 23.18 5.31 -17.43
C CYS A 82 22.96 3.80 -17.20
N GLY A 83 21.70 3.34 -17.17
CA GLY A 83 21.37 1.91 -16.99
C GLY A 83 21.32 1.44 -15.53
N TYR A 84 21.57 2.30 -14.55
CA TYR A 84 21.63 1.89 -13.14
C TYR A 84 20.31 1.36 -12.58
N MET A 85 19.15 1.93 -12.98
CA MET A 85 17.84 1.38 -12.62
C MET A 85 17.66 -0.04 -13.15
N SER A 86 18.06 -0.30 -14.40
CA SER A 86 17.98 -1.64 -15.00
C SER A 86 18.87 -2.63 -14.26
N GLN A 87 20.12 -2.24 -14.01
CA GLN A 87 21.06 -3.05 -13.23
C GLN A 87 20.50 -3.38 -11.85
N LEU A 88 19.91 -2.39 -11.16
CA LEU A 88 19.30 -2.55 -9.83
C LEU A 88 18.16 -3.55 -9.86
N LEU A 89 17.16 -3.34 -10.74
CA LEU A 89 15.99 -4.23 -10.83
C LEU A 89 16.40 -5.66 -11.20
N GLU A 90 17.27 -5.84 -12.20
CA GLU A 90 17.72 -7.18 -12.62
C GLU A 90 18.51 -7.91 -11.53
N SER A 91 19.37 -7.21 -10.77
CA SER A 91 20.09 -7.83 -9.64
C SER A 91 19.13 -8.19 -8.51
N THR A 92 18.22 -7.28 -8.14
CA THR A 92 17.21 -7.52 -7.10
C THR A 92 16.31 -8.70 -7.47
N HIS A 93 15.82 -8.78 -8.72
CA HIS A 93 14.99 -9.92 -9.15
C HIS A 93 15.72 -11.25 -9.00
N ARG A 94 17.01 -11.32 -9.41
CA ARG A 94 17.81 -12.55 -9.25
C ARG A 94 17.99 -12.94 -7.79
N GLU A 95 18.25 -11.98 -6.91
CA GLU A 95 18.42 -12.22 -5.48
C GLU A 95 17.11 -12.71 -4.84
N LEU A 96 15.97 -12.08 -5.17
CA LEU A 96 14.66 -12.47 -4.66
C LEU A 96 14.23 -13.84 -5.17
N MET A 97 14.47 -14.15 -6.45
CA MET A 97 14.24 -15.51 -7.00
C MET A 97 15.08 -16.55 -6.27
N ALA A 98 16.35 -16.27 -6.01
CA ALA A 98 17.22 -17.18 -5.26
C ALA A 98 16.79 -17.36 -3.81
N ALA A 99 16.12 -16.36 -3.21
CA ALA A 99 15.52 -16.42 -1.88
C ALA A 99 14.16 -17.12 -1.85
N GLY A 100 13.65 -17.61 -3.00
CA GLY A 100 12.37 -18.32 -3.10
C GLY A 100 11.16 -17.40 -3.06
N ILE A 101 11.29 -16.15 -3.47
CA ILE A 101 10.17 -15.24 -3.72
C ILE A 101 9.50 -15.64 -5.04
N ASP A 102 8.17 -15.76 -5.05
CA ASP A 102 7.39 -16.20 -6.21
C ASP A 102 7.13 -15.05 -7.20
N ALA A 103 6.93 -13.85 -6.67
CA ALA A 103 6.60 -12.67 -7.48
C ALA A 103 7.05 -11.37 -6.81
N VAL A 104 7.17 -10.33 -7.63
CA VAL A 104 7.37 -8.95 -7.19
C VAL A 104 6.26 -8.07 -7.72
N TRP A 105 5.91 -7.03 -6.98
CA TRP A 105 4.91 -6.06 -7.40
C TRP A 105 5.31 -4.64 -6.98
N LEU A 106 4.76 -3.66 -7.66
CA LEU A 106 5.04 -2.24 -7.43
C LEU A 106 3.86 -1.38 -7.86
N ILE A 107 3.84 -0.15 -7.36
CA ILE A 107 2.92 0.90 -7.79
C ILE A 107 3.75 1.97 -8.50
N PRO A 108 3.59 2.14 -9.82
CA PRO A 108 4.28 3.20 -10.56
C PRO A 108 3.75 4.58 -10.16
N ASP A 109 4.62 5.48 -9.75
CA ASP A 109 4.30 6.87 -9.39
C ASP A 109 3.74 7.68 -10.58
N ALA A 110 4.10 7.33 -11.81
CA ALA A 110 3.63 8.02 -13.00
C ALA A 110 3.24 7.06 -14.13
N ARG A 111 2.26 7.48 -14.95
CA ARG A 111 1.71 6.63 -16.02
C ARG A 111 2.77 6.09 -16.99
N TYR A 112 3.78 6.87 -17.36
CA TYR A 112 4.83 6.43 -18.28
C TYR A 112 5.71 5.31 -17.70
N LEU A 113 5.75 5.17 -16.37
CA LEU A 113 6.51 4.11 -15.70
C LEU A 113 5.93 2.72 -15.93
N PHE A 114 4.63 2.60 -16.24
CA PHE A 114 4.04 1.32 -16.65
C PHE A 114 4.76 0.75 -17.89
N ASP A 115 5.04 1.57 -18.90
CA ASP A 115 5.79 1.15 -20.09
C ASP A 115 7.26 0.83 -19.76
N VAL A 116 7.83 1.50 -18.77
CA VAL A 116 9.20 1.22 -18.31
C VAL A 116 9.26 -0.13 -17.61
N TYR A 117 8.39 -0.39 -16.63
CA TYR A 117 8.38 -1.64 -15.90
C TYR A 117 7.91 -2.83 -16.75
N ALA A 118 7.07 -2.61 -17.75
CA ALA A 118 6.69 -3.66 -18.72
C ALA A 118 7.90 -4.25 -19.46
N LYS A 119 8.97 -3.48 -19.68
CA LYS A 119 10.22 -3.97 -20.30
C LYS A 119 10.97 -4.97 -19.40
N PHE A 120 10.71 -4.94 -18.10
CA PHE A 120 11.22 -5.91 -17.12
C PHE A 120 10.29 -7.09 -16.88
N GLY A 121 9.17 -7.17 -17.63
CA GLY A 121 8.22 -8.27 -17.56
C GLY A 121 7.03 -8.03 -16.60
N TYR A 122 6.95 -6.87 -15.96
CA TYR A 122 5.78 -6.54 -15.15
C TYR A 122 4.54 -6.37 -16.02
N ARG A 123 3.39 -6.79 -15.48
CA ARG A 123 2.07 -6.60 -16.10
C ARG A 123 1.17 -5.85 -15.12
N THR A 124 0.25 -5.03 -15.64
CA THR A 124 -0.77 -4.42 -14.80
C THR A 124 -1.62 -5.51 -14.15
N ALA A 125 -1.66 -5.51 -12.83
CA ALA A 125 -2.39 -6.49 -12.03
C ALA A 125 -3.40 -5.82 -11.10
N PHE A 126 -3.09 -4.62 -10.62
CA PHE A 126 -3.94 -3.89 -9.70
C PHE A 126 -4.59 -2.70 -10.40
N TYR A 127 -5.84 -2.44 -10.03
CA TYR A 127 -6.63 -1.34 -10.55
C TYR A 127 -7.26 -0.57 -9.39
N LYS A 128 -7.65 0.67 -9.66
CA LYS A 128 -8.46 1.49 -8.76
C LYS A 128 -9.56 2.19 -9.53
N SER A 129 -10.64 2.47 -8.84
CA SER A 129 -11.73 3.32 -9.28
C SER A 129 -12.24 4.13 -8.10
N TYR A 130 -13.07 5.12 -8.35
CA TYR A 130 -13.69 5.93 -7.32
C TYR A 130 -15.19 5.99 -7.57
N ARG A 131 -15.97 5.58 -6.57
CA ARG A 131 -17.45 5.68 -6.60
C ARG A 131 -17.89 6.82 -5.70
N THR A 132 -18.80 7.65 -6.23
CA THR A 132 -19.52 8.62 -5.41
C THR A 132 -20.80 7.96 -4.90
N ILE A 133 -20.93 7.85 -3.58
CA ILE A 133 -22.09 7.28 -2.91
C ILE A 133 -22.91 8.41 -2.35
N ASN A 134 -24.18 8.51 -2.75
CA ASN A 134 -25.12 9.43 -2.16
C ASN A 134 -25.66 8.84 -0.85
N VAL A 135 -25.48 9.56 0.25
CA VAL A 135 -25.88 9.17 1.59
C VAL A 135 -26.98 10.09 2.15
N ALA A 136 -27.57 10.94 1.29
CA ALA A 136 -28.63 11.85 1.70
C ALA A 136 -29.84 11.08 2.24
N SER A 137 -30.22 11.44 3.46
CA SER A 137 -31.46 11.10 4.17
C SER A 137 -31.88 9.63 4.14
N SER A 138 -31.31 8.81 5.01
CA SER A 138 -32.00 7.63 5.48
C SER A 138 -32.00 7.63 7.01
N ASP A 139 -33.18 7.80 7.62
CA ASP A 139 -33.40 7.68 9.06
C ASP A 139 -33.07 6.28 9.61
N ILE A 140 -32.70 5.35 8.73
CA ILE A 140 -32.49 3.93 9.01
C ILE A 140 -31.20 3.65 9.80
N TYR A 141 -30.23 4.59 9.79
CA TYR A 141 -28.89 4.38 10.40
C TYR A 141 -28.63 5.20 11.65
N ASN A 142 -29.67 5.79 12.27
CA ASN A 142 -29.52 6.68 13.43
C ASN A 142 -28.91 6.00 14.66
N ASP A 143 -28.98 4.67 14.76
CA ASP A 143 -28.46 3.91 15.90
C ASP A 143 -27.02 3.39 15.67
N LEU A 144 -26.48 3.49 14.43
CA LEU A 144 -25.10 3.07 14.15
C LEU A 144 -24.12 4.18 14.54
N THR A 145 -23.11 3.83 15.25
CA THR A 145 -22.04 4.77 15.68
C THR A 145 -20.68 4.31 15.21
N ILE A 146 -19.81 5.28 14.92
CA ILE A 146 -18.40 5.03 14.65
C ILE A 146 -17.55 5.82 15.66
N SER A 147 -16.44 5.22 16.08
CA SER A 147 -15.43 5.86 16.94
C SER A 147 -14.07 5.89 16.25
N GLU A 148 -13.26 6.89 16.52
CA GLU A 148 -11.88 6.88 16.05
C GLU A 148 -11.06 5.83 16.82
N ILE A 149 -10.10 5.23 16.13
CA ILE A 149 -9.12 4.32 16.72
C ILE A 149 -8.25 5.06 17.75
N ASN A 150 -7.90 4.39 18.83
CA ASN A 150 -6.84 4.82 19.72
C ASN A 150 -5.62 3.90 19.62
N GLY A 151 -4.46 4.39 20.05
CA GLY A 151 -3.19 3.66 19.89
C GLY A 151 -3.13 2.29 20.58
N SER A 152 -3.97 2.03 21.59
CA SER A 152 -4.01 0.73 22.29
C SER A 152 -4.81 -0.33 21.54
N GLU A 153 -5.55 0.03 20.50
CA GLU A 153 -6.42 -0.87 19.74
C GLU A 153 -5.78 -1.42 18.45
N VAL A 154 -4.58 -0.96 18.09
CA VAL A 154 -3.95 -1.28 16.79
C VAL A 154 -3.84 -2.78 16.55
N ASP A 155 -3.58 -3.59 17.56
CA ASP A 155 -3.50 -5.05 17.42
C ASP A 155 -4.87 -5.66 17.11
N ALA A 156 -5.92 -5.28 17.83
CA ALA A 156 -7.27 -5.77 17.57
C ALA A 156 -7.78 -5.32 16.19
N VAL A 157 -7.42 -4.10 15.78
CA VAL A 157 -7.76 -3.58 14.45
C VAL A 157 -7.02 -4.34 13.36
N PHE A 158 -5.74 -4.69 13.58
CA PHE A 158 -4.99 -5.52 12.65
C PHE A 158 -5.61 -6.91 12.49
N GLU A 159 -5.99 -7.57 13.58
CA GLU A 159 -6.65 -8.89 13.51
C GLU A 159 -7.94 -8.84 12.68
N TYR A 160 -8.78 -7.81 12.88
CA TYR A 160 -9.97 -7.59 12.06
C TYR A 160 -9.61 -7.33 10.60
N PHE A 161 -8.66 -6.43 10.34
CA PHE A 161 -8.18 -6.07 9.00
C PHE A 161 -7.63 -7.31 8.27
N HIS A 162 -6.78 -8.09 8.93
CA HIS A 162 -6.17 -9.29 8.35
C HIS A 162 -7.23 -10.35 8.03
N ARG A 163 -8.19 -10.58 8.93
CA ARG A 163 -9.32 -11.47 8.66
C ARG A 163 -10.07 -11.05 7.40
N LYS A 164 -10.36 -9.76 7.26
CA LYS A 164 -11.04 -9.22 6.06
C LYS A 164 -10.18 -9.33 4.79
N GLN A 165 -8.86 -9.24 4.89
CA GLN A 165 -7.98 -9.52 3.75
C GLN A 165 -8.02 -11.00 3.36
N MET A 166 -8.09 -11.91 4.33
CA MET A 166 -8.19 -13.35 4.06
C MET A 166 -9.52 -13.77 3.44
N GLU A 167 -10.59 -13.00 3.61
CA GLU A 167 -11.91 -13.21 2.97
C GLU A 167 -11.89 -12.83 1.46
N GLN A 168 -10.91 -12.08 0.98
CA GLN A 168 -10.81 -11.66 -0.42
C GLN A 168 -10.37 -12.85 -1.32
N GLU A 169 -10.84 -12.91 -2.56
CA GLU A 169 -10.41 -13.90 -3.55
C GLU A 169 -8.93 -13.74 -3.90
N ALA A 170 -8.49 -12.51 -4.13
CA ALA A 170 -7.08 -12.21 -4.40
C ALA A 170 -6.67 -10.85 -3.83
N GLY A 171 -5.44 -10.76 -3.30
CA GLY A 171 -4.92 -9.50 -2.80
C GLY A 171 -3.63 -9.63 -1.98
N VAL A 172 -3.03 -8.48 -1.72
CA VAL A 172 -1.86 -8.36 -0.86
C VAL A 172 -2.29 -8.50 0.60
N LEU A 173 -1.58 -9.33 1.35
CA LEU A 173 -1.74 -9.50 2.78
C LEU A 173 -0.69 -8.64 3.49
N PHE A 174 -1.14 -7.68 4.27
CA PHE A 174 -0.22 -6.84 5.05
C PHE A 174 0.30 -7.58 6.27
N THR A 175 1.58 -7.40 6.54
CA THR A 175 2.16 -7.81 7.81
C THR A 175 1.71 -6.86 8.92
N ARG A 176 1.79 -7.34 10.18
CA ARG A 176 1.44 -6.50 11.35
C ARG A 176 2.30 -5.23 11.40
N ASP A 177 3.59 -5.35 11.09
CA ASP A 177 4.53 -4.22 11.14
C ASP A 177 4.20 -3.18 10.08
N PHE A 178 3.95 -3.61 8.83
CA PHE A 178 3.57 -2.69 7.76
C PHE A 178 2.22 -2.01 8.03
N PHE A 179 1.24 -2.77 8.54
CA PHE A 179 -0.03 -2.19 8.97
C PHE A 179 0.16 -1.12 10.05
N GLY A 180 1.04 -1.36 11.02
CA GLY A 180 1.38 -0.37 12.05
C GLY A 180 1.90 0.93 11.45
N VAL A 181 2.73 0.86 10.41
CA VAL A 181 3.24 2.06 9.73
C VAL A 181 2.13 2.78 8.96
N ILE A 182 1.19 2.05 8.34
CA ILE A 182 -0.01 2.66 7.73
C ILE A 182 -0.80 3.47 8.78
N VAL A 183 -1.05 2.87 9.95
CA VAL A 183 -1.76 3.57 11.04
C VAL A 183 -0.99 4.80 11.50
N ASP A 184 0.32 4.69 11.72
CA ASP A 184 1.17 5.81 12.13
C ASP A 184 1.17 6.93 11.08
N THR A 185 1.19 6.59 9.77
CA THR A 185 1.09 7.56 8.67
C THR A 185 -0.25 8.29 8.68
N PHE A 186 -1.36 7.55 8.86
CA PHE A 186 -2.69 8.17 8.97
C PHE A 186 -2.76 9.16 10.13
N ILE A 187 -2.19 8.80 11.29
CA ILE A 187 -2.13 9.69 12.46
C ILE A 187 -1.26 10.92 12.16
N LEU A 188 -0.09 10.73 11.57
CA LEU A 188 0.85 11.79 11.21
C LEU A 188 0.20 12.84 10.28
N GLU A 189 -0.60 12.37 9.33
CA GLU A 189 -1.28 13.21 8.34
C GLU A 189 -2.65 13.73 8.81
N ASN A 190 -3.05 13.44 10.04
CA ASN A 190 -4.38 13.73 10.58
C ASN A 190 -5.52 13.12 9.75
N ASN A 191 -5.29 11.95 9.18
CA ASN A 191 -6.30 11.19 8.48
C ASN A 191 -7.02 10.25 9.46
N PRO A 192 -8.37 10.26 9.53
CA PRO A 192 -9.09 9.49 10.52
C PRO A 192 -9.20 8.00 10.14
N ILE A 193 -9.13 7.15 11.16
CA ILE A 193 -9.46 5.73 11.09
C ILE A 193 -10.64 5.49 12.03
N TYR A 194 -11.75 4.97 11.50
CA TYR A 194 -12.96 4.75 12.28
C TYR A 194 -13.32 3.27 12.41
N LEU A 195 -13.82 2.93 13.60
CA LEU A 195 -14.35 1.61 13.93
C LEU A 195 -15.87 1.67 14.17
N HIS A 196 -16.56 0.64 13.73
CA HIS A 196 -17.88 0.27 14.25
C HIS A 196 -17.74 -1.01 15.08
N ARG A 197 -18.48 -1.06 16.21
CA ARG A 197 -18.52 -2.22 17.09
C ARG A 197 -19.94 -2.70 17.28
N MET A 198 -20.10 -4.01 17.28
CA MET A 198 -21.35 -4.68 17.62
C MET A 198 -21.09 -5.65 18.77
N SER A 199 -21.81 -5.49 19.87
CA SER A 199 -21.61 -6.27 21.10
C SER A 199 -20.17 -6.27 21.65
N GLY A 200 -19.46 -5.15 21.45
CA GLY A 200 -18.06 -4.97 21.88
C GLY A 200 -16.99 -5.41 20.87
N GLU A 201 -17.33 -6.21 19.86
CA GLU A 201 -16.43 -6.69 18.82
C GLU A 201 -16.38 -5.74 17.63
N ILE A 202 -15.21 -5.63 16.97
CA ILE A 202 -15.06 -4.84 15.74
C ILE A 202 -15.85 -5.54 14.63
N SER A 203 -16.78 -4.82 14.02
CA SER A 203 -17.62 -5.28 12.91
C SER A 203 -17.54 -4.36 11.69
N GLY A 204 -16.77 -3.26 11.78
CA GLY A 204 -16.50 -2.37 10.67
C GLY A 204 -15.25 -1.51 10.90
N LEU A 205 -14.51 -1.21 9.83
CA LEU A 205 -13.27 -0.45 9.82
C LEU A 205 -13.23 0.43 8.57
N VAL A 206 -12.99 1.72 8.74
CA VAL A 206 -12.84 2.70 7.65
C VAL A 206 -11.53 3.45 7.80
N PHE A 207 -10.78 3.51 6.71
CA PHE A 207 -9.66 4.43 6.51
C PHE A 207 -10.13 5.56 5.60
N ALA A 208 -10.12 6.78 6.08
CA ALA A 208 -10.56 7.94 5.32
C ALA A 208 -9.48 9.03 5.32
N LEU A 209 -9.43 9.81 4.25
CA LEU A 209 -8.66 11.04 4.22
C LEU A 209 -9.41 12.15 4.95
N SER A 210 -8.69 13.16 5.42
CA SER A 210 -9.27 14.35 6.10
C SER A 210 -10.29 15.10 5.22
N ASN A 211 -10.19 14.96 3.90
CA ASN A 211 -11.17 15.48 2.94
C ASN A 211 -12.44 14.61 2.81
N GLY A 212 -12.58 13.52 3.58
CA GLY A 212 -13.73 12.61 3.58
C GLY A 212 -13.72 11.54 2.49
N THR A 213 -12.66 11.42 1.68
CA THR A 213 -12.51 10.30 0.76
C THR A 213 -12.19 9.03 1.53
N VAL A 214 -12.95 7.95 1.32
CA VAL A 214 -12.71 6.63 1.91
C VAL A 214 -11.74 5.88 1.03
N LEU A 215 -10.55 5.57 1.57
CA LEU A 215 -9.53 4.79 0.88
C LEU A 215 -9.78 3.29 1.02
N LYS A 216 -10.28 2.86 2.17
CA LYS A 216 -10.67 1.48 2.42
C LYS A 216 -11.78 1.38 3.45
N ILE A 217 -12.75 0.53 3.17
CA ILE A 217 -13.78 0.14 4.14
C ILE A 217 -13.88 -1.39 4.18
N PHE A 218 -13.98 -1.92 5.37
CA PHE A 218 -14.36 -3.31 5.66
C PHE A 218 -15.56 -3.31 6.61
N ALA A 219 -16.52 -4.16 6.36
CA ALA A 219 -17.68 -4.35 7.20
C ALA A 219 -18.12 -5.82 7.20
N ASP A 220 -18.76 -6.27 8.29
CA ASP A 220 -19.25 -7.63 8.38
C ASP A 220 -20.61 -7.82 7.66
N SER A 221 -21.24 -6.71 7.26
CA SER A 221 -22.44 -6.74 6.41
C SER A 221 -22.56 -5.46 5.56
N PRO A 222 -23.33 -5.51 4.44
CA PRO A 222 -23.63 -4.33 3.63
C PRO A 222 -24.38 -3.23 4.41
N ASP A 223 -25.17 -3.60 5.43
CA ASP A 223 -25.87 -2.62 6.27
C ASP A 223 -24.91 -1.85 7.16
N ILE A 224 -23.92 -2.53 7.75
CA ILE A 224 -22.86 -1.89 8.53
C ILE A 224 -22.05 -0.95 7.63
N GLU A 225 -21.66 -1.41 6.43
CA GLU A 225 -20.92 -0.57 5.47
C GLU A 225 -21.69 0.72 5.16
N ARG A 226 -22.97 0.62 4.76
CA ARG A 226 -23.81 1.78 4.47
C ARG A 226 -23.97 2.70 5.68
N GLY A 227 -24.17 2.12 6.86
CA GLY A 227 -24.30 2.88 8.10
C GLY A 227 -23.02 3.65 8.46
N MET A 228 -21.85 3.03 8.29
CA MET A 228 -20.56 3.71 8.53
C MET A 228 -20.34 4.86 7.56
N LEU A 229 -20.66 4.69 6.28
CA LEU A 229 -20.57 5.75 5.26
C LEU A 229 -21.53 6.89 5.57
N TYR A 230 -22.75 6.59 6.05
CA TYR A 230 -23.70 7.59 6.52
C TYR A 230 -23.15 8.39 7.72
N CYS A 231 -22.62 7.70 8.73
CA CYS A 231 -22.01 8.35 9.89
C CYS A 231 -20.84 9.27 9.50
N LEU A 232 -19.99 8.79 8.56
CA LEU A 232 -18.87 9.58 8.06
C LEU A 232 -19.35 10.83 7.31
N ALA A 233 -20.33 10.71 6.44
CA ALA A 233 -20.94 11.82 5.73
C ALA A 233 -21.51 12.87 6.68
N HIS A 234 -22.28 12.42 7.68
CA HIS A 234 -22.85 13.31 8.70
C HIS A 234 -21.76 14.04 9.50
N ARG A 235 -20.68 13.34 9.90
CA ARG A 235 -19.53 13.95 10.62
C ARG A 235 -18.81 15.01 9.78
N THR A 236 -18.72 14.78 8.46
CA THR A 236 -18.03 15.69 7.54
C THR A 236 -18.96 16.74 6.94
N GLY A 237 -20.28 16.74 7.27
CA GLY A 237 -21.28 17.66 6.74
C GLY A 237 -21.50 17.49 5.23
N ARG A 238 -21.44 16.26 4.71
CA ARG A 238 -21.53 15.95 3.28
C ARG A 238 -22.74 15.09 2.98
N ASP A 239 -23.34 15.29 1.82
CA ASP A 239 -24.41 14.44 1.28
C ASP A 239 -23.89 13.28 0.45
N THR A 240 -22.59 13.31 0.10
CA THR A 240 -21.93 12.30 -0.72
C THR A 240 -20.58 11.93 -0.16
N ILE A 241 -20.20 10.65 -0.30
CA ILE A 241 -18.88 10.13 0.05
C ILE A 241 -18.22 9.53 -1.20
N ILE A 242 -16.96 9.85 -1.41
CA ILE A 242 -16.13 9.20 -2.43
C ILE A 242 -15.48 7.98 -1.80
N VAL A 243 -15.64 6.82 -2.42
CA VAL A 243 -15.04 5.55 -1.96
C VAL A 243 -14.13 5.02 -3.04
N LYS A 244 -12.87 4.76 -2.70
CA LYS A 244 -11.93 4.04 -3.55
C LYS A 244 -12.34 2.57 -3.63
N THR A 245 -12.37 2.03 -4.83
CA THR A 245 -12.66 0.62 -5.12
C THR A 245 -11.54 0.03 -5.98
N ASN A 246 -11.55 -1.28 -6.21
CA ASN A 246 -10.58 -1.98 -7.05
C ASN A 246 -11.14 -2.37 -8.43
N GLU A 247 -12.21 -1.72 -8.89
CA GLU A 247 -12.75 -1.97 -10.22
C GLU A 247 -11.72 -1.66 -11.31
N LYS A 248 -11.83 -2.39 -12.44
CA LYS A 248 -10.87 -2.33 -13.56
C LYS A 248 -11.07 -1.06 -14.39
N ASP A 249 -10.81 0.09 -13.79
CA ASP A 249 -10.96 1.40 -14.42
C ASP A 249 -9.59 2.06 -14.66
N ILE A 250 -8.86 2.34 -13.59
CA ILE A 250 -7.56 3.02 -13.65
C ILE A 250 -6.46 2.02 -13.29
N PRO A 251 -5.46 1.75 -14.18
CA PRO A 251 -4.26 1.00 -13.81
C PRO A 251 -3.60 1.61 -12.59
N TYR A 252 -3.33 0.78 -11.56
CA TYR A 252 -2.80 1.26 -10.30
C TYR A 252 -1.45 0.65 -9.96
N GLY A 253 -1.31 -0.67 -10.11
CA GLY A 253 -0.06 -1.35 -9.82
C GLY A 253 0.24 -2.48 -10.78
N MET A 254 1.49 -2.94 -10.76
CA MET A 254 1.99 -3.97 -11.66
C MET A 254 2.63 -5.11 -10.86
N MET A 255 2.59 -6.33 -11.42
CA MET A 255 3.16 -7.52 -10.83
C MET A 255 3.97 -8.32 -11.88
N LEU A 256 5.01 -8.98 -11.40
CA LEU A 256 5.84 -9.92 -12.16
C LEU A 256 5.94 -11.22 -11.37
N PHE A 257 5.33 -12.29 -11.85
CA PHE A 257 5.60 -13.65 -11.38
C PHE A 257 6.87 -14.18 -12.03
N PHE A 258 7.77 -14.74 -11.22
CA PHE A 258 9.00 -15.33 -11.72
C PHE A 258 8.74 -16.67 -12.42
N ASN A 259 7.73 -17.43 -11.96
CA ASN A 259 7.18 -18.53 -12.74
C ASN A 259 6.17 -17.99 -13.76
N ARG A 260 6.51 -18.11 -15.05
CA ARG A 260 5.71 -17.57 -16.16
C ARG A 260 4.37 -18.29 -16.38
N ASP A 261 4.20 -19.48 -15.80
CA ASP A 261 2.97 -20.26 -15.91
C ASP A 261 1.88 -19.79 -14.90
N THR A 262 2.23 -18.91 -13.98
CA THR A 262 1.27 -18.34 -13.05
C THR A 262 0.49 -17.22 -13.73
N ASP A 263 -0.82 -17.42 -13.89
CA ASP A 263 -1.75 -16.43 -14.43
C ASP A 263 -2.80 -16.06 -13.38
N ILE A 264 -2.97 -14.76 -13.15
CA ILE A 264 -3.97 -14.19 -12.23
C ILE A 264 -4.91 -13.23 -12.98
N SER A 265 -4.95 -13.27 -14.30
CA SER A 265 -5.72 -12.34 -15.14
C SER A 265 -7.24 -12.43 -14.93
N GLU A 266 -7.74 -13.55 -14.41
CA GLU A 266 -9.15 -13.76 -14.06
C GLU A 266 -9.57 -13.04 -12.78
N TYR A 267 -8.60 -12.64 -11.93
CA TYR A 267 -8.85 -11.98 -10.66
C TYR A 267 -8.77 -10.47 -10.78
N LEU A 268 -9.38 -9.78 -9.81
CA LEU A 268 -9.18 -8.37 -9.53
C LEU A 268 -8.48 -8.22 -8.16
N PRO A 269 -7.15 -8.44 -8.13
CA PRO A 269 -6.42 -8.43 -6.88
C PRO A 269 -6.51 -7.07 -6.19
N GLN A 270 -6.59 -7.10 -4.86
CA GLN A 270 -6.70 -5.90 -4.06
C GLN A 270 -5.36 -5.54 -3.40
N VAL A 271 -5.03 -4.25 -3.47
CA VAL A 271 -4.09 -3.62 -2.53
C VAL A 271 -4.93 -2.69 -1.67
N SER A 272 -4.98 -2.97 -0.37
CA SER A 272 -5.93 -2.29 0.51
C SER A 272 -5.59 -0.84 0.74
N LEU A 273 -4.36 -0.55 1.08
CA LEU A 273 -3.85 0.77 1.42
C LEU A 273 -2.36 0.84 1.06
N MET A 274 -1.89 2.01 0.70
CA MET A 274 -0.46 2.25 0.51
C MET A 274 -0.07 3.54 1.25
N LEU A 275 1.23 3.71 1.46
CA LEU A 275 1.77 4.84 2.22
C LEU A 275 1.73 6.17 1.45
N ASP A 276 1.50 6.11 0.16
CA ASP A 276 1.59 7.20 -0.82
C ASP A 276 0.21 7.60 -1.40
N GLU A 277 -0.88 7.39 -0.65
CA GLU A 277 -2.24 7.71 -1.11
C GLU A 277 -2.79 9.05 -0.60
#